data_b3fc8059af29f4f7cf22f81cca06bf50
#
_entry.id   b3fc8059af29f4f7cf22f81cca06bf50
#
_cell.length_a   1.000
_cell.length_b   1.000
_cell.length_c   1.000
_cell.angle_alpha   90.00
_cell.angle_beta   90.00
_cell.angle_gamma   90.00
#
_symmetry.space_group_name_H-M   'P 1'
#
loop_
_entity.id
_entity.type
_entity.pdbx_description
1 polymer ?
#
loop_
_entity_poly.entity_id
_entity_poly.type
_entity_poly.pdbx_seq_one_letter_code
_entity_poly.pdbx_strand_id
1 'polypeptide(L)'
;MSSSSRRRPIRPRHVAGLATLAAALTACSGGGSAAGAADLAADKPDISVNLRGEQAKAGSPVKVKLADGKLKQVTVTGTEGAKLTGKVSANGATWTSDRKAAPGTSYKVEAVTDEGGSAQASFETAAPDQVNKLTLTPGKDTTVGVAQPLSVVFDHPVKNKAEVEKHLKVTTSNGTEGSWGWIQNYDGKDRVDWRPKDYWKSGTKVKLDAQLNGIDSGADGGWFVRDYVTGFTVGKSQKVKVDLDSKQATLVRDGQAVKTVPMSAGTPGGEKASWGGTSVLMAKEGTINMRSETVGLGDAYDKMVDNSMRLTWSGMYAHAAPWNASYFGNTNHSSGCIGMSDGDASWLYGQVQVGDPFEVSGSGSKGVPDPGNGYGEWNLSWADWQTKSALS
;
A
#
# COMPACT_ATOMS: atom_id res chain seq x y z
N MET A 1 -25.90 -35.56 -32.44
CA MET A 1 -24.71 -36.36 -32.75
C MET A 1 -23.67 -36.09 -31.68
N SER A 2 -23.51 -37.08 -30.80
CA SER A 2 -22.69 -37.05 -29.60
C SER A 2 -21.22 -37.41 -29.92
N SER A 3 -20.27 -36.68 -29.43
CA SER A 3 -18.86 -37.10 -29.44
C SER A 3 -18.28 -36.93 -28.03
N SER A 4 -18.16 -38.04 -27.33
CA SER A 4 -17.53 -38.19 -26.04
C SER A 4 -16.01 -38.35 -26.20
N SER A 5 -15.21 -37.51 -25.59
CA SER A 5 -13.76 -37.66 -25.48
C SER A 5 -13.43 -38.23 -24.09
N ARG A 6 -12.94 -39.48 -24.06
CA ARG A 6 -12.50 -40.24 -22.88
C ARG A 6 -11.10 -39.76 -22.42
N ARG A 7 -11.00 -39.34 -21.15
CA ARG A 7 -9.71 -39.14 -20.47
C ARG A 7 -9.15 -40.46 -19.98
N ARG A 8 -7.87 -40.76 -20.29
CA ARG A 8 -7.12 -41.90 -19.76
C ARG A 8 -6.43 -41.54 -18.44
N PRO A 9 -6.37 -42.42 -17.45
CA PRO A 9 -5.65 -42.20 -16.20
C PRO A 9 -4.18 -42.53 -16.32
N ILE A 10 -3.32 -41.68 -15.73
CA ILE A 10 -1.87 -41.92 -15.60
C ILE A 10 -1.61 -42.68 -14.31
N ARG A 11 -0.96 -43.84 -14.39
CA ARG A 11 -0.53 -44.66 -13.24
C ARG A 11 0.79 -44.16 -12.67
N PRO A 12 1.04 -44.21 -11.35
CA PRO A 12 2.34 -43.92 -10.76
C PRO A 12 3.29 -45.11 -10.87
N ARG A 13 4.55 -44.83 -11.17
CA ARG A 13 5.65 -45.79 -11.09
C ARG A 13 6.32 -45.72 -9.74
N HIS A 14 6.28 -46.81 -8.99
CA HIS A 14 7.12 -47.08 -7.84
C HIS A 14 8.54 -47.42 -8.28
N VAL A 15 9.55 -46.83 -7.65
CA VAL A 15 10.93 -47.37 -7.66
C VAL A 15 11.37 -47.43 -6.20
N ALA A 16 11.55 -48.67 -5.73
CA ALA A 16 12.19 -49.02 -4.47
C ALA A 16 13.68 -49.25 -4.73
N GLY A 17 14.53 -48.84 -3.84
CA GLY A 17 15.95 -49.13 -3.87
C GLY A 17 16.58 -48.93 -2.50
N LEU A 18 16.55 -49.97 -1.67
CA LEU A 18 17.39 -50.08 -0.46
C LEU A 18 18.83 -50.41 -0.87
N ALA A 19 19.80 -49.76 -0.25
CA ALA A 19 21.15 -50.30 -0.09
C ALA A 19 21.73 -49.86 1.26
N THR A 20 21.72 -50.77 2.21
CA THR A 20 22.46 -50.72 3.48
C THR A 20 23.90 -51.12 3.25
N LEU A 21 24.87 -50.31 3.68
CA LEU A 21 26.27 -50.73 3.84
C LEU A 21 26.67 -50.52 5.30
N ALA A 22 26.85 -51.64 5.99
CA ALA A 22 27.49 -51.72 7.29
C ALA A 22 29.00 -51.86 7.06
N ALA A 23 29.82 -50.99 7.64
CA ALA A 23 31.27 -51.16 7.77
C ALA A 23 31.63 -51.34 9.22
N ALA A 24 32.11 -52.53 9.54
CA ALA A 24 32.73 -52.89 10.78
C ALA A 24 34.17 -52.37 10.84
N LEU A 25 34.54 -51.68 11.90
CA LEU A 25 35.92 -51.30 12.19
C LEU A 25 36.42 -52.10 13.40
N THR A 26 37.39 -52.95 13.16
CA THR A 26 38.20 -53.71 14.10
C THR A 26 39.13 -52.81 14.88
N ALA A 27 39.14 -53.00 16.17
CA ALA A 27 40.09 -52.40 17.11
C ALA A 27 41.50 -53.02 16.97
N CYS A 28 42.54 -52.18 16.92
CA CYS A 28 43.90 -52.55 17.25
C CYS A 28 44.41 -51.68 18.40
N SER A 29 44.75 -52.33 19.49
CA SER A 29 45.40 -51.78 20.66
C SER A 29 46.89 -51.48 20.37
N GLY A 30 47.30 -50.23 20.65
CA GLY A 30 48.70 -49.84 20.67
C GLY A 30 48.89 -48.76 21.73
N GLY A 31 49.55 -49.07 22.81
CA GLY A 31 49.80 -48.14 23.90
C GLY A 31 50.83 -47.09 23.53
N GLY A 32 50.55 -45.86 23.86
CA GLY A 32 51.44 -44.72 23.80
C GLY A 32 50.93 -43.65 24.74
N SER A 33 51.62 -43.45 25.85
CA SER A 33 51.36 -42.32 26.76
C SER A 33 51.57 -41.00 26.02
N ALA A 34 50.53 -40.27 25.76
CA ALA A 34 50.57 -38.86 25.38
C ALA A 34 49.85 -38.06 26.45
N ALA A 35 50.54 -37.03 26.93
CA ALA A 35 50.11 -36.08 27.93
C ALA A 35 48.74 -35.49 27.60
N GLY A 36 47.88 -35.45 28.59
CA GLY A 36 46.55 -34.87 28.45
C GLY A 36 46.57 -33.41 27.97
N ALA A 37 46.16 -33.20 26.72
CA ALA A 37 45.53 -31.94 26.39
C ALA A 37 44.15 -31.97 27.05
N ALA A 38 44.01 -31.26 28.15
CA ALA A 38 42.72 -30.92 28.68
C ALA A 38 42.01 -30.14 27.62
N ASP A 39 41.06 -30.78 26.96
CA ASP A 39 40.06 -30.10 26.13
C ASP A 39 39.27 -29.22 27.07
N LEU A 40 39.73 -27.97 27.24
CA LEU A 40 38.98 -26.92 27.90
C LEU A 40 37.75 -26.71 27.02
N ALA A 41 36.68 -27.47 27.28
CA ALA A 41 35.35 -27.15 26.78
C ALA A 41 35.10 -25.72 27.23
N ALA A 42 35.30 -24.78 26.28
CA ALA A 42 34.99 -23.38 26.52
C ALA A 42 33.54 -23.35 27.00
N ASP A 43 33.32 -22.88 28.22
CA ASP A 43 31.99 -22.74 28.80
C ASP A 43 31.14 -21.95 27.81
N LYS A 44 30.02 -22.55 27.39
CA LYS A 44 29.11 -21.87 26.47
C LYS A 44 28.60 -20.61 27.15
N PRO A 45 28.69 -19.44 26.47
CA PRO A 45 28.18 -18.21 27.06
C PRO A 45 26.72 -18.37 27.50
N ASP A 46 26.40 -17.95 28.71
CA ASP A 46 25.02 -17.97 29.23
C ASP A 46 24.28 -16.73 28.67
N ILE A 47 23.35 -16.97 27.75
CA ILE A 47 22.49 -15.93 27.19
C ILE A 47 21.05 -16.14 27.63
N SER A 48 20.35 -15.03 27.85
CA SER A 48 18.91 -15.00 28.02
C SER A 48 18.23 -14.16 26.97
N VAL A 49 17.07 -14.62 26.45
CA VAL A 49 16.23 -13.90 25.54
C VAL A 49 14.93 -13.53 26.25
N ASN A 50 14.46 -12.29 26.09
CA ASN A 50 13.23 -11.81 26.73
C ASN A 50 11.96 -12.51 26.23
N LEU A 51 11.98 -13.03 24.99
CA LEU A 51 10.90 -13.83 24.39
C LEU A 51 11.30 -15.30 24.45
N ARG A 52 10.42 -16.17 24.99
CA ARG A 52 10.76 -17.59 25.27
C ARG A 52 9.58 -18.49 24.93
N GLY A 53 9.89 -19.75 24.58
CA GLY A 53 8.89 -20.79 24.28
C GLY A 53 8.20 -20.65 22.96
N GLU A 54 7.09 -21.36 22.79
CA GLU A 54 6.35 -21.50 21.54
C GLU A 54 5.16 -20.53 21.41
N GLN A 55 4.90 -19.73 22.45
CA GLN A 55 3.78 -18.77 22.52
C GLN A 55 4.23 -17.42 23.06
N ALA A 56 5.42 -16.98 22.66
CA ALA A 56 5.95 -15.71 23.10
C ALA A 56 5.07 -14.55 22.53
N LYS A 57 4.87 -13.51 23.35
CA LYS A 57 4.06 -12.36 22.95
C LYS A 57 4.77 -11.55 21.86
N ALA A 58 4.17 -11.47 20.67
CA ALA A 58 4.64 -10.61 19.59
C ALA A 58 4.57 -9.11 19.94
N GLY A 59 5.13 -8.26 19.10
CA GLY A 59 5.03 -6.81 19.23
C GLY A 59 5.99 -6.18 20.25
N SER A 60 7.02 -6.92 20.67
CA SER A 60 8.10 -6.39 21.50
C SER A 60 9.45 -6.53 20.80
N PRO A 61 10.41 -5.61 21.02
CA PRO A 61 11.78 -5.82 20.58
C PRO A 61 12.38 -7.08 21.21
N VAL A 62 13.17 -7.81 20.42
CA VAL A 62 13.97 -8.93 20.93
C VAL A 62 15.16 -8.38 21.70
N LYS A 63 15.35 -8.82 22.94
CA LYS A 63 16.51 -8.47 23.77
C LYS A 63 17.27 -9.75 24.09
N VAL A 64 18.56 -9.75 23.78
CA VAL A 64 19.49 -10.81 24.13
C VAL A 64 20.43 -10.27 25.18
N LYS A 65 20.45 -10.87 26.37
CA LYS A 65 21.32 -10.48 27.49
C LYS A 65 22.33 -11.58 27.73
N LEU A 66 23.60 -11.20 27.83
CA LEU A 66 24.70 -12.05 28.24
C LEU A 66 24.88 -11.92 29.79
N ALA A 67 25.11 -13.03 30.48
CA ALA A 67 25.32 -13.02 31.91
C ALA A 67 26.67 -12.38 32.31
N ASP A 68 27.73 -12.83 31.65
CA ASP A 68 29.10 -12.34 31.88
C ASP A 68 29.84 -12.09 30.56
N GLY A 69 30.68 -11.06 30.51
CA GLY A 69 31.43 -10.67 29.33
C GLY A 69 30.73 -9.64 28.43
N LYS A 70 31.10 -9.60 27.15
CA LYS A 70 30.56 -8.69 26.16
C LYS A 70 30.12 -9.38 24.87
N LEU A 71 28.95 -9.01 24.36
CA LEU A 71 28.45 -9.43 23.07
C LEU A 71 29.24 -8.73 21.96
N LYS A 72 29.84 -9.50 21.06
CA LYS A 72 30.47 -9.01 19.83
C LYS A 72 29.47 -8.92 18.69
N GLN A 73 28.63 -9.95 18.54
CA GLN A 73 27.65 -10.03 17.47
C GLN A 73 26.42 -10.82 17.94
N VAL A 74 25.24 -10.36 17.54
CA VAL A 74 23.99 -11.10 17.70
C VAL A 74 23.28 -11.13 16.34
N THR A 75 22.86 -12.32 15.93
CA THR A 75 22.05 -12.56 14.75
C THR A 75 20.72 -13.15 15.18
N VAL A 76 19.61 -12.49 14.83
CA VAL A 76 18.27 -12.99 15.04
C VAL A 76 17.62 -13.19 13.68
N THR A 77 17.29 -14.44 13.36
CA THR A 77 16.72 -14.83 12.07
C THR A 77 15.33 -15.41 12.30
N GLY A 78 14.33 -14.80 11.66
CA GLY A 78 12.96 -15.31 11.64
C GLY A 78 12.74 -16.34 10.54
N THR A 79 11.54 -16.87 10.49
CA THR A 79 11.06 -17.74 9.38
C THR A 79 11.35 -17.09 8.02
N GLU A 80 11.62 -17.87 7.00
CA GLU A 80 12.00 -17.41 5.65
C GLU A 80 13.31 -16.60 5.57
N GLY A 81 14.13 -16.65 6.64
CA GLY A 81 15.46 -16.02 6.63
C GLY A 81 15.47 -14.50 6.88
N ALA A 82 14.33 -13.91 7.25
CA ALA A 82 14.26 -12.49 7.60
C ALA A 82 15.10 -12.21 8.85
N LYS A 83 16.06 -11.28 8.76
CA LYS A 83 16.95 -10.90 9.87
C LYS A 83 16.42 -9.67 10.57
N LEU A 84 16.40 -9.70 11.93
CA LEU A 84 16.20 -8.51 12.73
C LEU A 84 17.56 -7.82 12.93
N THR A 85 17.66 -6.58 12.49
CA THR A 85 18.78 -5.69 12.83
C THR A 85 18.64 -5.20 14.27
N GLY A 86 19.75 -4.83 14.89
CA GLY A 86 19.73 -4.33 16.26
C GLY A 86 21.11 -3.83 16.72
N LYS A 87 21.17 -3.38 17.95
CA LYS A 87 22.38 -2.74 18.51
C LYS A 87 22.75 -3.36 19.84
N VAL A 88 24.06 -3.53 20.03
CA VAL A 88 24.62 -3.88 21.34
C VAL A 88 24.70 -2.61 22.19
N SER A 89 24.35 -2.72 23.47
CA SER A 89 24.45 -1.63 24.46
C SER A 89 25.91 -1.20 24.67
N ALA A 90 26.11 0.01 25.15
CA ALA A 90 27.46 0.57 25.34
C ALA A 90 28.33 -0.28 26.31
N ASN A 91 27.74 -0.97 27.27
CA ASN A 91 28.44 -1.88 28.19
C ASN A 91 28.67 -3.28 27.61
N GLY A 92 28.20 -3.56 26.41
CA GLY A 92 28.34 -4.86 25.75
C GLY A 92 27.40 -5.96 26.22
N ALA A 93 26.64 -5.75 27.29
CA ALA A 93 25.91 -6.82 27.97
C ALA A 93 24.55 -7.19 27.33
N THR A 94 23.98 -6.30 26.51
CA THR A 94 22.63 -6.51 25.95
C THR A 94 22.59 -6.10 24.50
N TRP A 95 21.98 -6.91 23.67
CA TRP A 95 21.59 -6.54 22.30
C TRP A 95 20.07 -6.34 22.25
N THR A 96 19.62 -5.33 21.49
CA THR A 96 18.20 -5.05 21.31
C THR A 96 17.91 -4.87 19.81
N SER A 97 16.88 -5.53 19.31
CA SER A 97 16.46 -5.36 17.91
C SER A 97 15.86 -3.99 17.66
N ASP A 98 16.09 -3.45 16.46
CA ASP A 98 15.50 -2.19 16.00
C ASP A 98 13.99 -2.36 15.72
N ARG A 99 13.57 -3.59 15.42
CA ARG A 99 12.18 -3.95 15.09
C ARG A 99 11.61 -4.92 16.12
N LYS A 100 10.28 -4.90 16.23
CA LYS A 100 9.51 -5.81 17.07
C LYS A 100 9.48 -7.22 16.47
N ALA A 101 9.37 -8.26 17.29
CA ALA A 101 9.12 -9.61 16.83
C ALA A 101 7.72 -9.70 16.22
N ALA A 102 7.64 -10.22 14.98
CA ALA A 102 6.39 -10.42 14.28
C ALA A 102 5.60 -11.61 14.86
N PRO A 103 4.28 -11.62 14.78
CA PRO A 103 3.45 -12.73 15.23
C PRO A 103 3.60 -13.96 14.34
N GLY A 104 3.35 -15.14 14.87
CA GLY A 104 3.37 -16.41 14.15
C GLY A 104 4.72 -16.74 13.52
N THR A 105 5.83 -16.32 14.16
CA THR A 105 7.17 -16.41 13.59
C THR A 105 8.11 -17.16 14.52
N SER A 106 8.77 -18.20 14.00
CA SER A 106 9.85 -18.89 14.72
C SER A 106 11.16 -18.16 14.51
N TYR A 107 11.85 -17.85 15.60
CA TYR A 107 13.12 -17.12 15.60
C TYR A 107 14.27 -17.98 16.10
N LYS A 108 15.41 -17.90 15.43
CA LYS A 108 16.70 -18.40 15.86
C LYS A 108 17.58 -17.22 16.28
N VAL A 109 18.20 -17.34 17.43
CA VAL A 109 19.11 -16.35 18.01
C VAL A 109 20.51 -16.99 18.08
N GLU A 110 21.50 -16.32 17.52
CA GLU A 110 22.91 -16.69 17.62
C GLU A 110 23.67 -15.49 18.22
N ALA A 111 24.37 -15.71 19.30
CA ALA A 111 25.18 -14.70 19.96
C ALA A 111 26.65 -15.13 20.02
N VAL A 112 27.55 -14.24 19.67
CA VAL A 112 29.00 -14.43 19.74
C VAL A 112 29.57 -13.39 20.71
N THR A 113 30.41 -13.81 21.62
CA THR A 113 31.12 -12.96 22.58
C THR A 113 32.41 -12.40 21.99
N ASP A 114 32.99 -11.38 22.62
CA ASP A 114 34.29 -10.81 22.24
C ASP A 114 35.46 -11.80 22.47
N GLU A 115 35.29 -12.77 23.38
CA GLU A 115 36.22 -13.87 23.64
C GLU A 115 36.08 -15.04 22.66
N GLY A 116 35.14 -14.97 21.71
CA GLY A 116 34.93 -15.98 20.68
C GLY A 116 33.97 -17.11 21.06
N GLY A 117 33.42 -17.11 22.25
CA GLY A 117 32.36 -18.07 22.67
C GLY A 117 31.07 -17.81 21.88
N SER A 118 30.28 -18.87 21.63
CA SER A 118 28.99 -18.75 20.95
C SER A 118 27.88 -19.47 21.71
N ALA A 119 26.66 -18.86 21.67
CA ALA A 119 25.46 -19.44 22.23
C ALA A 119 24.29 -19.29 21.29
N GLN A 120 23.33 -20.22 21.38
CA GLN A 120 22.13 -20.22 20.56
C GLN A 120 20.88 -20.33 21.43
N ALA A 121 19.80 -19.69 21.00
CA ALA A 121 18.47 -19.82 21.57
C ALA A 121 17.43 -19.78 20.45
N SER A 122 16.22 -20.22 20.74
CA SER A 122 15.08 -20.10 19.84
C SER A 122 13.82 -19.77 20.61
N PHE A 123 12.88 -19.12 19.95
CA PHE A 123 11.53 -18.89 20.45
C PHE A 123 10.56 -18.79 19.27
N GLU A 124 9.29 -18.97 19.56
CA GLU A 124 8.20 -18.76 18.59
C GLU A 124 7.18 -17.81 19.17
N THR A 125 6.72 -16.86 18.35
CA THR A 125 5.65 -15.95 18.76
C THR A 125 4.29 -16.56 18.43
N ALA A 126 3.31 -16.30 19.29
CA ALA A 126 1.93 -16.72 19.05
C ALA A 126 1.42 -16.24 17.70
N ALA A 127 0.65 -17.09 17.02
CA ALA A 127 -0.04 -16.69 15.79
C ALA A 127 -1.00 -15.53 16.06
N PRO A 128 -1.20 -14.60 15.11
CA PRO A 128 -2.15 -13.53 15.30
C PRO A 128 -3.59 -14.05 15.15
N ASP A 129 -4.49 -13.59 16.01
CA ASP A 129 -5.92 -13.90 15.90
C ASP A 129 -6.52 -13.30 14.65
N GLN A 130 -5.99 -12.14 14.21
CA GLN A 130 -6.43 -11.42 13.02
C GLN A 130 -5.25 -10.77 12.31
N VAL A 131 -5.27 -10.85 10.98
CA VAL A 131 -4.27 -10.22 10.10
C VAL A 131 -4.88 -9.04 9.39
N ASN A 132 -4.32 -7.85 9.60
CA ASN A 132 -4.67 -6.68 8.81
C ASN A 132 -3.86 -6.69 7.50
N LYS A 133 -4.55 -6.56 6.39
CA LYS A 133 -3.96 -6.39 5.06
C LYS A 133 -4.22 -4.97 4.58
N LEU A 134 -3.52 -4.58 3.53
CA LEU A 134 -3.72 -3.26 2.94
C LEU A 134 -3.66 -3.31 1.41
N THR A 135 -4.33 -2.36 0.80
CA THR A 135 -4.27 -2.08 -0.64
C THR A 135 -3.50 -0.79 -0.85
N LEU A 136 -2.52 -0.82 -1.75
CA LEU A 136 -1.68 0.32 -2.12
C LEU A 136 -2.09 0.87 -3.49
N THR A 137 -2.28 2.16 -3.57
CA THR A 137 -2.53 2.90 -4.82
C THR A 137 -1.61 4.13 -4.85
N PRO A 138 -0.93 4.39 -5.98
CA PRO A 138 -0.93 3.63 -7.22
C PRO A 138 -0.16 2.32 -7.12
N GLY A 139 -0.40 1.43 -8.08
CA GLY A 139 0.32 0.15 -8.18
C GLY A 139 1.81 0.35 -8.44
N LYS A 140 2.59 -0.69 -8.16
CA LYS A 140 4.04 -0.66 -8.32
C LYS A 140 4.44 -0.38 -9.77
N ASP A 141 5.47 0.48 -9.95
CA ASP A 141 6.10 0.84 -11.21
C ASP A 141 5.15 1.48 -12.24
N THR A 142 4.02 2.03 -11.80
CA THR A 142 3.08 2.76 -12.64
C THR A 142 3.51 4.19 -12.89
N THR A 143 3.01 4.80 -13.97
CA THR A 143 3.12 6.24 -14.22
C THR A 143 1.74 6.87 -14.03
N VAL A 144 1.67 7.93 -13.23
CA VAL A 144 0.41 8.55 -12.81
C VAL A 144 0.44 10.07 -12.99
N GLY A 145 -0.74 10.69 -12.95
CA GLY A 145 -0.89 12.14 -13.05
C GLY A 145 -0.39 12.90 -11.81
N VAL A 146 -0.29 14.21 -11.96
CA VAL A 146 0.33 15.10 -10.97
C VAL A 146 -0.46 15.26 -9.66
N ALA A 147 -1.71 14.82 -9.62
CA ALA A 147 -2.54 14.88 -8.41
C ALA A 147 -2.73 13.52 -7.73
N GLN A 148 -2.09 12.46 -8.20
CA GLN A 148 -2.20 11.13 -7.59
C GLN A 148 -1.59 11.09 -6.19
N PRO A 149 -2.34 10.92 -5.11
CA PRO A 149 -1.76 10.67 -3.80
C PRO A 149 -1.22 9.23 -3.71
N LEU A 150 -0.31 9.01 -2.78
CA LEU A 150 0.02 7.65 -2.35
C LEU A 150 -1.00 7.23 -1.29
N SER A 151 -1.85 6.27 -1.61
CA SER A 151 -2.99 5.85 -0.81
C SER A 151 -2.80 4.45 -0.24
N VAL A 152 -3.12 4.29 1.03
CA VAL A 152 -3.11 3.03 1.78
C VAL A 152 -4.49 2.81 2.38
N VAL A 153 -5.22 1.81 1.89
CA VAL A 153 -6.53 1.40 2.43
C VAL A 153 -6.35 0.12 3.22
N PHE A 154 -6.85 0.08 4.45
CA PHE A 154 -6.71 -1.06 5.36
C PHE A 154 -7.96 -1.95 5.32
N ASP A 155 -7.77 -3.26 5.40
CA ASP A 155 -8.90 -4.21 5.41
C ASP A 155 -9.69 -4.18 6.73
N HIS A 156 -9.00 -3.88 7.83
CA HIS A 156 -9.55 -3.79 9.18
C HIS A 156 -9.23 -2.44 9.83
N PRO A 157 -9.99 -2.01 10.86
CA PRO A 157 -9.77 -0.73 11.54
C PRO A 157 -8.35 -0.58 12.09
N VAL A 158 -7.81 0.64 12.01
CA VAL A 158 -6.51 0.99 12.59
C VAL A 158 -6.73 1.95 13.77
N LYS A 159 -6.64 1.42 15.00
CA LYS A 159 -6.74 2.23 16.23
C LYS A 159 -5.39 2.84 16.61
N ASN A 160 -4.29 2.14 16.33
CA ASN A 160 -2.93 2.59 16.60
C ASN A 160 -2.36 3.42 15.43
N LYS A 161 -3.11 4.42 14.96
CA LYS A 161 -2.77 5.21 13.75
C LYS A 161 -1.36 5.81 13.81
N ALA A 162 -0.98 6.41 14.93
CA ALA A 162 0.35 7.00 15.12
C ALA A 162 1.47 5.95 15.01
N GLU A 163 1.25 4.75 15.58
CA GLU A 163 2.24 3.67 15.48
C GLU A 163 2.39 3.16 14.04
N VAL A 164 1.27 2.98 13.33
CA VAL A 164 1.29 2.58 11.91
C VAL A 164 1.97 3.64 11.07
N GLU A 165 1.61 4.91 11.23
CA GLU A 165 2.13 6.02 10.43
C GLU A 165 3.66 6.18 10.54
N LYS A 166 4.23 6.00 11.75
CA LYS A 166 5.69 6.00 11.98
C LYS A 166 6.46 5.03 11.09
N HIS A 167 5.79 3.95 10.67
CA HIS A 167 6.38 2.89 9.85
C HIS A 167 6.12 3.07 8.35
N LEU A 168 5.43 4.13 7.93
CA LEU A 168 5.16 4.47 6.54
C LEU A 168 6.16 5.54 6.05
N LYS A 169 7.30 5.10 5.49
CA LYS A 169 8.33 6.01 5.02
C LYS A 169 8.21 6.29 3.53
N VAL A 170 7.95 7.55 3.18
CA VAL A 170 7.95 8.04 1.80
C VAL A 170 9.29 8.69 1.47
N THR A 171 9.81 8.38 0.29
CA THR A 171 10.98 9.06 -0.30
C THR A 171 10.67 9.50 -1.71
N THR A 172 11.15 10.69 -2.08
CA THR A 172 10.95 11.28 -3.41
C THR A 172 12.30 11.60 -4.05
N SER A 173 12.41 11.44 -5.37
CA SER A 173 13.67 11.63 -6.09
C SER A 173 14.16 13.08 -6.12
N ASN A 174 13.32 14.04 -5.80
CA ASN A 174 13.58 15.46 -5.87
C ASN A 174 13.42 16.19 -4.53
N GLY A 175 13.28 15.45 -3.41
CA GLY A 175 13.11 16.03 -2.08
C GLY A 175 11.75 16.70 -1.85
N THR A 176 10.73 16.37 -2.66
CA THR A 176 9.36 16.89 -2.42
C THR A 176 8.88 16.51 -1.03
N GLU A 177 8.51 17.51 -0.25
CA GLU A 177 7.90 17.34 1.07
C GLU A 177 6.41 17.11 0.96
N GLY A 178 5.86 16.32 1.88
CA GLY A 178 4.44 16.04 1.97
C GLY A 178 4.04 15.57 3.36
N SER A 179 2.75 15.30 3.52
CA SER A 179 2.18 14.86 4.78
C SER A 179 1.24 13.69 4.58
N TRP A 180 1.23 12.77 5.52
CA TRP A 180 0.16 11.80 5.68
C TRP A 180 -1.10 12.49 6.22
N GLY A 181 -2.25 11.94 5.86
CA GLY A 181 -3.54 12.34 6.42
C GLY A 181 -4.47 11.14 6.50
N TRP A 182 -5.01 10.87 7.69
CA TRP A 182 -5.99 9.81 7.93
C TRP A 182 -7.38 10.29 7.57
N ILE A 183 -8.05 9.49 6.78
CA ILE A 183 -9.43 9.73 6.33
C ILE A 183 -10.22 8.42 6.38
N GLN A 184 -11.52 8.52 6.28
CA GLN A 184 -12.39 7.38 6.02
C GLN A 184 -12.57 7.25 4.51
N ASN A 185 -12.30 6.08 3.95
CA ASN A 185 -12.56 5.77 2.56
C ASN A 185 -14.08 5.71 2.30
N TYR A 186 -14.50 5.82 1.05
CA TYR A 186 -15.94 5.85 0.70
C TYR A 186 -16.72 4.62 1.15
N ASP A 187 -16.06 3.46 1.24
CA ASP A 187 -16.62 2.19 1.76
C ASP A 187 -16.55 2.07 3.30
N GLY A 188 -16.17 3.13 4.02
CA GLY A 188 -16.08 3.17 5.46
C GLY A 188 -14.79 2.61 6.07
N LYS A 189 -13.86 2.10 5.27
CA LYS A 189 -12.57 1.61 5.76
C LYS A 189 -11.64 2.74 6.16
N ASP A 190 -10.71 2.46 7.08
CA ASP A 190 -9.61 3.38 7.36
C ASP A 190 -8.68 3.47 6.15
N ARG A 191 -8.30 4.71 5.82
CA ARG A 191 -7.39 5.05 4.74
C ARG A 191 -6.42 6.13 5.20
N VAL A 192 -5.17 6.02 4.79
CA VAL A 192 -4.18 7.08 4.98
C VAL A 192 -3.54 7.40 3.63
N ASP A 193 -3.56 8.68 3.27
CA ASP A 193 -2.98 9.17 2.03
C ASP A 193 -1.78 10.07 2.32
N TRP A 194 -0.79 9.99 1.45
CA TRP A 194 0.31 10.94 1.44
C TRP A 194 0.24 11.79 0.18
N ARG A 195 0.21 13.10 0.36
CA ARG A 195 0.31 14.06 -0.75
C ARG A 195 1.27 15.20 -0.42
N PRO A 196 1.88 15.82 -1.45
CA PRO A 196 2.61 17.07 -1.27
C PRO A 196 1.63 18.24 -1.03
N LYS A 197 2.21 19.40 -0.71
CA LYS A 197 1.44 20.64 -0.57
C LYS A 197 0.76 21.04 -1.89
N ASP A 198 1.52 21.06 -2.96
CA ASP A 198 1.07 21.34 -4.32
C ASP A 198 1.12 20.06 -5.16
N TYR A 199 0.54 20.07 -6.36
CA TYR A 199 0.66 18.92 -7.25
C TYR A 199 2.12 18.52 -7.49
N TRP A 200 2.33 17.24 -7.69
CA TRP A 200 3.65 16.69 -7.98
C TRP A 200 4.33 17.39 -9.16
N LYS A 201 5.62 17.52 -9.10
CA LYS A 201 6.43 17.88 -10.27
C LYS A 201 6.56 16.66 -11.20
N SER A 202 6.38 16.89 -12.52
CA SER A 202 6.59 15.86 -13.53
C SER A 202 7.97 15.20 -13.40
N GLY A 203 8.03 13.88 -13.62
CA GLY A 203 9.26 13.09 -13.52
C GLY A 203 9.65 12.68 -12.10
N THR A 204 8.94 13.14 -11.05
CA THR A 204 9.21 12.73 -9.68
C THR A 204 8.99 11.22 -9.52
N LYS A 205 9.98 10.52 -8.96
CA LYS A 205 9.84 9.13 -8.54
C LYS A 205 9.53 9.11 -7.04
N VAL A 206 8.47 8.40 -6.68
CA VAL A 206 7.99 8.26 -5.30
C VAL A 206 8.12 6.81 -4.89
N LYS A 207 8.63 6.58 -3.68
CA LYS A 207 8.74 5.24 -3.08
C LYS A 207 8.15 5.25 -1.69
N LEU A 208 7.33 4.24 -1.39
CA LEU A 208 6.90 3.87 -0.05
C LEU A 208 7.72 2.66 0.42
N ASP A 209 8.25 2.76 1.63
CA ASP A 209 8.77 1.65 2.42
C ASP A 209 7.92 1.57 3.70
N ALA A 210 6.98 0.63 3.72
CA ALA A 210 6.06 0.41 4.83
C ALA A 210 6.54 -0.80 5.65
N GLN A 211 7.27 -0.53 6.73
CA GLN A 211 7.88 -1.53 7.61
C GLN A 211 6.90 -2.01 8.68
N LEU A 212 5.81 -2.62 8.23
CA LEU A 212 4.66 -2.97 9.07
C LEU A 212 4.73 -4.35 9.71
N ASN A 213 5.62 -5.24 9.27
CA ASN A 213 5.73 -6.57 9.84
C ASN A 213 5.99 -6.51 11.36
N GLY A 214 5.08 -7.09 12.16
CA GLY A 214 5.14 -7.05 13.62
C GLY A 214 4.52 -5.81 14.27
N ILE A 215 3.81 -4.99 13.51
CA ILE A 215 3.05 -3.85 14.02
C ILE A 215 1.61 -4.27 14.25
N ASP A 216 1.10 -3.94 15.43
CA ASP A 216 -0.29 -4.14 15.85
C ASP A 216 -1.11 -2.90 15.44
N SER A 217 -2.17 -3.11 14.65
CA SER A 217 -3.08 -2.04 14.26
C SER A 217 -4.06 -1.63 15.37
N GLY A 218 -4.04 -2.33 16.50
CA GLY A 218 -4.87 -2.08 17.67
C GLY A 218 -6.11 -2.96 17.72
N ALA A 219 -6.96 -2.74 18.72
CA ALA A 219 -8.17 -3.51 18.93
C ALA A 219 -9.02 -3.59 17.66
N ASP A 220 -9.53 -4.77 17.35
CA ASP A 220 -10.34 -5.11 16.19
C ASP A 220 -9.62 -5.01 14.83
N GLY A 221 -8.34 -4.62 14.82
CA GLY A 221 -7.57 -4.44 13.59
C GLY A 221 -6.62 -5.58 13.26
N GLY A 222 -6.09 -6.24 14.30
CA GLY A 222 -5.12 -7.32 14.14
C GLY A 222 -3.71 -6.84 13.79
N TRP A 223 -2.89 -7.76 13.32
CA TRP A 223 -1.47 -7.56 13.10
C TRP A 223 -1.12 -7.45 11.62
N PHE A 224 -0.13 -6.62 11.30
CA PHE A 224 0.55 -6.70 10.03
C PHE A 224 1.65 -7.77 10.11
N VAL A 225 1.65 -8.72 9.17
CA VAL A 225 2.56 -9.88 9.15
C VAL A 225 3.61 -9.79 8.03
N ARG A 226 3.71 -8.66 7.36
CA ARG A 226 4.71 -8.40 6.31
C ARG A 226 4.96 -6.92 6.11
N ASP A 227 6.07 -6.62 5.48
CA ASP A 227 6.41 -5.30 4.97
C ASP A 227 5.85 -5.12 3.55
N TYR A 228 5.67 -3.86 3.14
CA TYR A 228 5.22 -3.52 1.81
C TYR A 228 6.13 -2.47 1.21
N VAL A 229 6.46 -2.65 -0.06
CA VAL A 229 7.25 -1.68 -0.82
C VAL A 229 6.54 -1.44 -2.14
N THR A 230 6.26 -0.18 -2.45
CA THR A 230 5.76 0.25 -3.74
C THR A 230 6.45 1.52 -4.20
N GLY A 231 6.30 1.87 -5.47
CA GLY A 231 6.78 3.10 -6.01
C GLY A 231 6.14 3.38 -7.37
N PHE A 232 6.11 4.64 -7.73
CA PHE A 232 5.53 5.12 -8.98
C PHE A 232 6.31 6.31 -9.51
N THR A 233 6.05 6.67 -10.76
CA THR A 233 6.61 7.85 -11.43
C THR A 233 5.48 8.82 -11.76
N VAL A 234 5.70 10.10 -11.53
CA VAL A 234 4.78 11.16 -11.91
C VAL A 234 4.99 11.48 -13.40
N GLY A 235 3.91 11.43 -14.16
CA GLY A 235 3.93 11.69 -15.60
C GLY A 235 3.95 13.18 -15.97
N LYS A 236 3.25 13.51 -17.04
CA LYS A 236 3.18 14.87 -17.57
C LYS A 236 2.51 15.83 -16.59
N SER A 237 2.97 17.08 -16.57
CA SER A 237 2.29 18.15 -15.85
C SER A 237 1.05 18.58 -16.65
N GLN A 238 -0.09 17.96 -16.32
CA GLN A 238 -1.35 18.29 -17.01
C GLN A 238 -2.54 18.23 -16.06
N LYS A 239 -3.60 18.97 -16.44
CA LYS A 239 -4.88 19.02 -15.75
C LYS A 239 -6.01 19.34 -16.70
N VAL A 240 -7.22 18.98 -16.33
CA VAL A 240 -8.44 19.38 -17.03
C VAL A 240 -9.13 20.46 -16.22
N LYS A 241 -9.29 21.64 -16.79
CA LYS A 241 -10.12 22.70 -16.23
C LYS A 241 -11.53 22.58 -16.78
N VAL A 242 -12.51 22.47 -15.90
CA VAL A 242 -13.93 22.40 -16.24
C VAL A 242 -14.61 23.65 -15.72
N ASP A 243 -15.14 24.45 -16.60
CA ASP A 243 -15.86 25.67 -16.24
C ASP A 243 -17.36 25.47 -16.48
N LEU A 244 -18.11 25.42 -15.37
CA LEU A 244 -19.56 25.20 -15.38
C LEU A 244 -20.34 26.39 -15.95
N ASP A 245 -19.77 27.60 -15.89
CA ASP A 245 -20.44 28.79 -16.37
C ASP A 245 -20.30 28.94 -17.89
N SER A 246 -19.13 28.67 -18.45
CA SER A 246 -18.89 28.65 -19.89
C SER A 246 -19.24 27.33 -20.58
N LYS A 247 -19.48 26.24 -19.82
CA LYS A 247 -19.73 24.87 -20.31
C LYS A 247 -18.59 24.36 -21.19
N GLN A 248 -17.37 24.61 -20.74
CA GLN A 248 -16.14 24.27 -21.44
C GLN A 248 -15.24 23.38 -20.56
N ALA A 249 -14.59 22.41 -21.19
CA ALA A 249 -13.52 21.65 -20.57
C ALA A 249 -12.22 21.88 -21.35
N THR A 250 -11.16 22.30 -20.67
CA THR A 250 -9.87 22.63 -21.27
C THR A 250 -8.78 21.74 -20.71
N LEU A 251 -8.12 20.95 -21.56
CA LEU A 251 -6.88 20.29 -21.20
C LEU A 251 -5.75 21.31 -21.19
N VAL A 252 -5.10 21.46 -20.04
CA VAL A 252 -3.90 22.31 -19.86
C VAL A 252 -2.71 21.38 -19.61
N ARG A 253 -1.62 21.59 -20.34
CA ARG A 253 -0.36 20.85 -20.20
C ARG A 253 0.79 21.83 -20.13
N ASP A 254 1.68 21.64 -19.15
CA ASP A 254 2.83 22.54 -18.89
C ASP A 254 2.42 24.03 -18.82
N GLY A 255 1.24 24.29 -18.24
CA GLY A 255 0.68 25.63 -18.10
C GLY A 255 -0.03 26.18 -19.36
N GLN A 256 0.03 25.50 -20.50
CA GLN A 256 -0.55 25.93 -21.76
C GLN A 256 -1.86 25.16 -22.09
N ALA A 257 -2.87 25.86 -22.59
CA ALA A 257 -4.08 25.23 -23.09
C ALA A 257 -3.76 24.41 -24.36
N VAL A 258 -4.09 23.12 -24.34
CA VAL A 258 -3.89 22.21 -25.47
C VAL A 258 -5.12 22.20 -26.36
N LYS A 259 -6.29 22.03 -25.77
CA LYS A 259 -7.58 22.03 -26.46
C LYS A 259 -8.69 22.35 -25.46
N THR A 260 -9.66 23.13 -25.90
CA THR A 260 -10.92 23.37 -25.22
C THR A 260 -12.04 22.66 -25.97
N VAL A 261 -12.89 21.95 -25.24
CA VAL A 261 -14.04 21.23 -25.82
C VAL A 261 -15.33 21.66 -25.15
N PRO A 262 -16.45 21.78 -25.90
CA PRO A 262 -17.74 22.05 -25.30
C PRO A 262 -18.25 20.84 -24.53
N MET A 263 -18.87 21.08 -23.36
CA MET A 263 -19.41 20.03 -22.50
C MET A 263 -20.77 20.42 -21.94
N SER A 264 -21.43 19.47 -21.29
CA SER A 264 -22.60 19.69 -20.46
C SER A 264 -22.39 18.97 -19.13
N ALA A 265 -22.38 19.72 -18.03
CA ALA A 265 -22.25 19.20 -16.69
C ALA A 265 -23.61 18.93 -16.04
N GLY A 266 -23.61 18.61 -14.73
CA GLY A 266 -24.83 18.35 -13.97
C GLY A 266 -25.75 19.57 -13.88
N THR A 267 -27.06 19.32 -13.93
CA THR A 267 -28.09 20.35 -13.76
C THR A 267 -27.90 21.09 -12.43
N PRO A 268 -27.73 22.42 -12.44
CA PRO A 268 -27.53 23.18 -11.21
C PRO A 268 -28.67 23.05 -10.22
N GLY A 269 -28.37 23.13 -8.93
CA GLY A 269 -29.35 23.20 -7.86
C GLY A 269 -29.89 21.85 -7.43
N GLY A 270 -29.16 21.08 -6.64
CA GLY A 270 -29.59 19.81 -6.02
C GLY A 270 -28.68 18.64 -6.36
N GLU A 271 -29.22 17.43 -6.19
CA GLU A 271 -28.48 16.15 -6.30
C GLU A 271 -27.83 15.92 -7.68
N LYS A 272 -28.43 16.47 -8.73
CA LYS A 272 -27.93 16.34 -10.10
C LYS A 272 -26.78 17.31 -10.43
N ALA A 273 -26.43 18.22 -9.55
CA ALA A 273 -25.32 19.12 -9.80
C ALA A 273 -23.97 18.37 -9.77
N SER A 274 -23.02 18.82 -10.58
CA SER A 274 -21.66 18.29 -10.53
C SER A 274 -20.96 18.72 -9.23
N TRP A 275 -20.01 17.90 -8.75
CA TRP A 275 -19.06 18.34 -7.75
C TRP A 275 -18.16 19.43 -8.31
N GLY A 276 -17.91 20.46 -7.52
CA GLY A 276 -16.93 21.52 -7.79
C GLY A 276 -15.57 21.20 -7.18
N GLY A 277 -14.64 22.13 -7.26
CA GLY A 277 -13.28 21.96 -6.72
C GLY A 277 -12.45 20.96 -7.53
N THR A 278 -11.55 20.28 -6.85
CA THR A 278 -10.64 19.31 -7.47
C THR A 278 -11.12 17.88 -7.26
N SER A 279 -11.30 17.17 -8.35
CA SER A 279 -11.39 15.70 -8.41
C SER A 279 -10.18 15.15 -9.15
N VAL A 280 -9.77 13.93 -8.86
CA VAL A 280 -8.64 13.29 -9.53
C VAL A 280 -9.15 12.13 -10.36
N LEU A 281 -8.66 11.97 -11.57
CA LEU A 281 -9.00 10.82 -12.42
C LEU A 281 -8.56 9.51 -11.76
N MET A 282 -9.51 8.72 -11.29
CA MET A 282 -9.26 7.50 -10.52
C MET A 282 -9.11 6.27 -11.40
N ALA A 283 -9.88 6.22 -12.49
CA ALA A 283 -9.87 5.10 -13.43
C ALA A 283 -10.33 5.52 -14.82
N LYS A 284 -9.80 4.85 -15.82
CA LYS A 284 -10.26 4.90 -17.22
C LYS A 284 -10.94 3.57 -17.52
N GLU A 285 -12.26 3.55 -17.51
CA GLU A 285 -13.05 2.30 -17.48
C GLU A 285 -13.57 1.89 -18.88
N GLY A 286 -13.29 2.69 -19.91
CA GLY A 286 -13.75 2.40 -21.26
C GLY A 286 -15.26 2.53 -21.39
N THR A 287 -15.92 1.50 -21.89
CA THR A 287 -17.38 1.42 -22.01
C THR A 287 -17.96 0.71 -20.78
N ILE A 288 -18.83 1.40 -20.05
CA ILE A 288 -19.50 0.85 -18.87
C ILE A 288 -21.02 1.04 -18.95
N ASN A 289 -21.77 0.23 -18.22
CA ASN A 289 -23.17 0.48 -18.01
C ASN A 289 -23.38 1.41 -16.81
N MET A 290 -23.86 2.62 -17.03
CA MET A 290 -24.22 3.57 -15.98
C MET A 290 -25.71 3.46 -15.65
N ARG A 291 -25.99 3.15 -14.37
CA ARG A 291 -27.34 3.06 -13.83
C ARG A 291 -27.56 4.11 -12.76
N SER A 292 -28.63 4.88 -12.90
CA SER A 292 -28.98 5.94 -11.94
C SER A 292 -29.29 5.40 -10.53
N GLU A 293 -29.75 4.16 -10.40
CA GLU A 293 -29.96 3.48 -9.12
C GLU A 293 -28.69 3.43 -8.27
N THR A 294 -27.53 3.21 -8.89
CA THR A 294 -26.23 3.09 -8.19
C THR A 294 -25.75 4.40 -7.56
N VAL A 295 -26.36 5.50 -7.93
CA VAL A 295 -26.03 6.86 -7.44
C VAL A 295 -27.23 7.54 -6.76
N GLY A 296 -28.26 6.78 -6.39
CA GLY A 296 -29.40 7.27 -5.63
C GLY A 296 -30.42 8.12 -6.42
N LEU A 297 -30.39 8.06 -7.76
CA LEU A 297 -31.28 8.81 -8.64
C LEU A 297 -32.44 7.99 -9.20
N GLY A 298 -32.80 6.86 -8.55
CA GLY A 298 -33.87 5.96 -8.99
C GLY A 298 -33.59 5.37 -10.36
N ASP A 299 -34.63 5.23 -11.19
CA ASP A 299 -34.60 4.64 -12.54
C ASP A 299 -34.47 5.68 -13.68
N ALA A 300 -33.83 6.82 -13.41
CA ALA A 300 -33.74 7.94 -14.35
C ALA A 300 -32.97 7.59 -15.66
N TYR A 301 -32.00 6.67 -15.59
CA TYR A 301 -31.27 6.16 -16.74
C TYR A 301 -30.61 4.80 -16.51
N ASP A 302 -30.47 4.03 -17.59
CA ASP A 302 -29.69 2.80 -17.72
C ASP A 302 -29.05 2.84 -19.12
N LYS A 303 -27.75 3.13 -19.22
CA LYS A 303 -27.10 3.43 -20.51
C LYS A 303 -25.68 2.88 -20.58
N MET A 304 -25.33 2.32 -21.74
CA MET A 304 -23.92 2.10 -22.09
C MET A 304 -23.26 3.44 -22.42
N VAL A 305 -22.13 3.71 -21.77
CA VAL A 305 -21.42 4.98 -21.80
C VAL A 305 -19.96 4.75 -22.13
N ASP A 306 -19.49 5.37 -23.21
CA ASP A 306 -18.13 5.20 -23.70
C ASP A 306 -17.16 6.24 -23.11
N ASN A 307 -15.86 5.90 -23.15
CA ASN A 307 -14.77 6.75 -22.70
C ASN A 307 -14.95 7.24 -21.25
N SER A 308 -15.41 6.34 -20.38
CA SER A 308 -15.73 6.65 -19.00
C SER A 308 -14.48 6.89 -18.15
N MET A 309 -14.37 8.10 -17.62
CA MET A 309 -13.28 8.60 -16.77
C MET A 309 -13.85 8.86 -15.37
N ARG A 310 -13.60 7.96 -14.43
CA ARG A 310 -14.14 8.06 -13.04
C ARG A 310 -13.44 9.15 -12.26
N LEU A 311 -14.21 10.06 -11.64
CA LEU A 311 -13.71 11.20 -10.86
C LEU A 311 -14.04 11.06 -9.36
N THR A 312 -15.17 10.44 -9.00
CA THR A 312 -15.58 10.22 -7.61
C THR A 312 -16.16 8.83 -7.41
N TRP A 313 -16.11 8.33 -6.18
CA TRP A 313 -16.83 7.09 -5.81
C TRP A 313 -18.34 7.27 -5.83
N SER A 314 -18.83 8.47 -5.56
CA SER A 314 -20.27 8.82 -5.64
C SER A 314 -20.81 8.93 -7.08
N GLY A 315 -20.01 8.56 -8.09
CA GLY A 315 -20.49 8.37 -9.46
C GLY A 315 -20.36 9.59 -10.38
N MET A 316 -19.52 10.58 -10.08
CA MET A 316 -19.18 11.60 -11.07
C MET A 316 -18.12 11.08 -12.04
N TYR A 317 -18.41 11.20 -13.33
CA TYR A 317 -17.52 10.86 -14.45
C TYR A 317 -17.39 12.00 -15.44
N ALA A 318 -16.32 11.99 -16.22
CA ALA A 318 -16.27 12.63 -17.53
C ALA A 318 -16.39 11.53 -18.61
N HIS A 319 -17.22 11.73 -19.66
CA HIS A 319 -17.53 10.67 -20.62
C HIS A 319 -18.18 11.17 -21.92
N ALA A 320 -18.33 10.29 -22.90
CA ALA A 320 -19.14 10.51 -24.09
C ALA A 320 -20.64 10.53 -23.72
N ALA A 321 -21.37 11.54 -24.24
CA ALA A 321 -22.81 11.70 -23.97
C ALA A 321 -23.54 12.20 -25.23
N PRO A 322 -23.54 11.47 -26.38
CA PRO A 322 -24.10 11.93 -27.63
C PRO A 322 -25.59 12.31 -27.54
N TRP A 323 -26.32 11.74 -26.59
CA TRP A 323 -27.73 12.08 -26.29
C TRP A 323 -27.93 13.51 -25.75
N ASN A 324 -26.85 14.18 -25.32
CA ASN A 324 -26.85 15.54 -24.78
C ASN A 324 -26.29 16.56 -25.81
N ALA A 325 -26.17 16.22 -27.09
CA ALA A 325 -25.47 17.02 -28.10
C ALA A 325 -25.98 18.48 -28.17
N SER A 326 -27.27 18.71 -27.99
CA SER A 326 -27.87 20.07 -28.03
C SER A 326 -27.51 20.95 -26.85
N TYR A 327 -26.95 20.36 -25.77
CA TYR A 327 -26.61 21.09 -24.55
C TYR A 327 -25.11 21.45 -24.46
N PHE A 328 -24.24 20.81 -25.24
CA PHE A 328 -22.79 21.06 -25.17
C PHE A 328 -22.46 22.53 -25.47
N GLY A 329 -21.70 23.15 -24.57
CA GLY A 329 -21.34 24.58 -24.65
C GLY A 329 -22.48 25.57 -24.38
N ASN A 330 -23.66 25.04 -24.02
CA ASN A 330 -24.86 25.88 -23.88
C ASN A 330 -25.50 25.71 -22.48
N THR A 331 -25.83 24.47 -22.08
CA THR A 331 -26.59 24.21 -20.85
C THR A 331 -26.04 23.01 -20.10
N ASN A 332 -25.96 23.13 -18.78
CA ASN A 332 -25.67 21.98 -17.91
C ASN A 332 -26.96 21.19 -17.67
N HIS A 333 -27.05 19.95 -18.20
CA HIS A 333 -28.27 19.13 -18.24
C HIS A 333 -28.02 17.66 -17.94
N SER A 334 -26.91 17.29 -17.32
CA SER A 334 -26.65 15.91 -16.92
C SER A 334 -27.12 15.66 -15.47
N SER A 335 -26.96 14.42 -15.01
CA SER A 335 -27.19 14.00 -13.62
C SER A 335 -25.93 14.05 -12.75
N GLY A 336 -24.99 14.93 -13.08
CA GLY A 336 -23.77 15.17 -12.29
C GLY A 336 -22.47 14.92 -13.05
N CYS A 337 -22.49 14.12 -14.11
CA CYS A 337 -21.32 13.83 -14.95
C CYS A 337 -20.99 14.99 -15.90
N ILE A 338 -19.75 15.01 -16.38
CA ILE A 338 -19.25 15.94 -17.40
C ILE A 338 -19.34 15.23 -18.75
N GLY A 339 -20.44 15.49 -19.48
CA GLY A 339 -20.71 14.90 -20.79
C GLY A 339 -20.16 15.73 -21.93
N MET A 340 -19.64 15.09 -22.98
CA MET A 340 -19.13 15.74 -24.19
C MET A 340 -19.42 14.87 -25.42
N SER A 341 -19.13 15.38 -26.62
CA SER A 341 -19.28 14.61 -27.83
C SER A 341 -18.41 13.34 -27.82
N ASP A 342 -18.78 12.33 -28.64
CA ASP A 342 -18.00 11.08 -28.72
C ASP A 342 -16.57 11.38 -29.20
N GLY A 343 -16.38 12.29 -30.14
CA GLY A 343 -15.07 12.66 -30.62
C GLY A 343 -14.22 13.39 -29.58
N ASP A 344 -14.81 14.32 -28.80
CA ASP A 344 -14.11 15.05 -27.77
C ASP A 344 -13.82 14.18 -26.55
N ALA A 345 -14.76 13.30 -26.15
CA ALA A 345 -14.56 12.34 -25.08
C ALA A 345 -13.44 11.36 -25.43
N SER A 346 -13.45 10.80 -26.64
CA SER A 346 -12.40 9.89 -27.11
C SER A 346 -11.02 10.57 -27.17
N TRP A 347 -10.98 11.81 -27.65
CA TRP A 347 -9.76 12.60 -27.64
C TRP A 347 -9.24 12.83 -26.22
N LEU A 348 -10.09 13.34 -25.31
CA LEU A 348 -9.70 13.62 -23.92
C LEU A 348 -9.25 12.35 -23.21
N TYR A 349 -10.02 11.25 -23.37
CA TYR A 349 -9.69 9.94 -22.84
C TYR A 349 -8.29 9.48 -23.28
N GLY A 350 -7.91 9.71 -24.54
CA GLY A 350 -6.58 9.41 -25.07
C GLY A 350 -5.45 10.28 -24.50
N GLN A 351 -5.76 11.48 -23.99
CA GLN A 351 -4.78 12.43 -23.49
C GLN A 351 -4.50 12.30 -21.99
N VAL A 352 -5.54 12.03 -21.19
CA VAL A 352 -5.43 11.99 -19.73
C VAL A 352 -4.98 10.63 -19.22
N GLN A 353 -4.37 10.66 -18.04
CA GLN A 353 -3.94 9.47 -17.30
C GLN A 353 -4.50 9.47 -15.88
N VAL A 354 -4.62 8.30 -15.28
CA VAL A 354 -5.01 8.15 -13.86
C VAL A 354 -4.09 9.01 -13.00
N GLY A 355 -4.69 9.78 -12.10
CA GLY A 355 -3.98 10.75 -11.27
C GLY A 355 -3.95 12.18 -11.81
N ASP A 356 -4.49 12.44 -13.01
CA ASP A 356 -4.65 13.81 -13.50
C ASP A 356 -5.80 14.52 -12.78
N PRO A 357 -5.63 15.79 -12.35
CA PRO A 357 -6.68 16.55 -11.71
C PRO A 357 -7.69 17.11 -12.74
N PHE A 358 -8.96 17.05 -12.34
CA PHE A 358 -10.08 17.75 -12.96
C PHE A 358 -10.49 18.87 -12.00
N GLU A 359 -10.17 20.11 -12.36
CA GLU A 359 -10.49 21.32 -11.59
C GLU A 359 -11.81 21.89 -12.09
N VAL A 360 -12.87 21.71 -11.31
CA VAL A 360 -14.23 22.14 -11.65
C VAL A 360 -14.53 23.46 -10.96
N SER A 361 -14.82 24.49 -11.73
CA SER A 361 -15.13 25.83 -11.28
C SER A 361 -16.45 26.34 -11.87
N GLY A 362 -16.92 27.47 -11.39
CA GLY A 362 -18.18 28.09 -11.81
C GLY A 362 -19.33 27.87 -10.84
N SER A 363 -20.45 28.50 -11.15
CA SER A 363 -21.66 28.48 -10.31
C SER A 363 -22.47 27.19 -10.49
N GLY A 364 -23.27 26.83 -9.49
CA GLY A 364 -24.22 25.72 -9.60
C GLY A 364 -23.65 24.34 -9.28
N SER A 365 -22.41 24.23 -8.77
CA SER A 365 -21.89 22.97 -8.20
C SER A 365 -22.57 22.63 -6.86
N LYS A 366 -22.59 21.36 -6.48
CA LYS A 366 -23.14 20.91 -5.19
C LYS A 366 -22.11 20.91 -4.04
N GLY A 367 -21.05 21.70 -4.16
CA GLY A 367 -19.92 21.74 -3.22
C GLY A 367 -18.73 20.99 -3.75
N VAL A 368 -17.79 20.62 -2.87
CA VAL A 368 -16.59 19.85 -3.22
C VAL A 368 -16.69 18.43 -2.65
N PRO A 369 -16.10 17.41 -3.32
CA PRO A 369 -16.13 16.05 -2.80
C PRO A 369 -15.34 15.94 -1.49
N ASP A 370 -15.87 15.16 -0.54
CA ASP A 370 -15.14 14.79 0.67
C ASP A 370 -13.85 14.07 0.35
N PRO A 371 -12.83 14.12 1.23
CA PRO A 371 -11.54 13.46 1.00
C PRO A 371 -11.65 11.98 0.64
N GLY A 372 -12.57 11.23 1.27
CA GLY A 372 -12.81 9.82 0.98
C GLY A 372 -13.60 9.52 -0.29
N ASN A 373 -14.23 10.53 -0.90
CA ASN A 373 -14.99 10.38 -2.13
C ASN A 373 -14.10 10.55 -3.38
N GLY A 374 -13.26 9.58 -3.61
CA GLY A 374 -12.15 9.64 -4.55
C GLY A 374 -10.89 10.18 -3.86
N TYR A 375 -10.27 11.18 -4.46
CA TYR A 375 -9.11 11.90 -3.91
C TYR A 375 -9.49 13.37 -3.68
N GLY A 376 -10.57 13.57 -2.88
CA GLY A 376 -11.11 14.90 -2.58
C GLY A 376 -10.27 15.70 -1.59
N GLU A 377 -9.22 15.14 -1.00
CA GLU A 377 -8.31 15.80 -0.07
C GLU A 377 -7.61 17.04 -0.66
N TRP A 378 -7.53 17.14 -1.99
CA TRP A 378 -7.02 18.34 -2.66
C TRP A 378 -7.89 19.59 -2.45
N ASN A 379 -9.12 19.43 -1.96
CA ASN A 379 -10.02 20.52 -1.58
C ASN A 379 -9.77 21.04 -0.16
N LEU A 380 -8.94 20.36 0.62
CA LEU A 380 -8.50 20.84 1.93
C LEU A 380 -7.30 21.77 1.79
N SER A 381 -7.24 22.81 2.62
CA SER A 381 -6.03 23.62 2.76
C SER A 381 -4.85 22.72 3.19
N TRP A 382 -3.63 23.17 2.92
CA TRP A 382 -2.45 22.42 3.35
C TRP A 382 -2.38 22.28 4.88
N ALA A 383 -2.74 23.34 5.61
CA ALA A 383 -2.78 23.32 7.07
C ALA A 383 -3.81 22.30 7.59
N ASP A 384 -5.03 22.30 7.04
CA ASP A 384 -6.07 21.34 7.44
C ASP A 384 -5.67 19.90 7.10
N TRP A 385 -4.96 19.70 5.97
CA TRP A 385 -4.45 18.39 5.61
C TRP A 385 -3.42 17.88 6.63
N GLN A 386 -2.48 18.72 7.03
CA GLN A 386 -1.45 18.35 8.00
C GLN A 386 -2.03 17.94 9.37
N THR A 387 -3.16 18.54 9.80
CA THR A 387 -3.81 18.14 11.06
C THR A 387 -4.42 16.74 11.04
N LYS A 388 -4.51 16.12 9.87
CA LYS A 388 -5.01 14.74 9.72
C LYS A 388 -3.93 13.67 9.91
N SER A 389 -2.67 14.05 10.07
CA SER A 389 -1.60 13.13 10.46
C SER A 389 -1.82 12.68 11.92
N ALA A 390 -1.57 11.44 12.22
CA ALA A 390 -1.59 10.94 13.59
C ALA A 390 -0.30 11.26 14.37
N LEU A 391 0.66 11.93 13.71
CA LEU A 391 1.93 12.38 14.28
C LEU A 391 2.03 13.92 14.39
N SER A 392 0.96 14.66 14.00
CA SER A 392 0.88 16.12 14.11
C SER A 392 0.71 16.58 15.56
#